data_5e17738c655aac1ba9eca613a727625d
#
_entry.id   5e17738c655aac1ba9eca613a727625d
#
_cell.length_a   1.000
_cell.length_b   1.000
_cell.length_c   1.000
_cell.angle_alpha   90.00
_cell.angle_beta   90.00
_cell.angle_gamma   90.00
#
_symmetry.space_group_name_H-M   'P 1'
#
loop_
_entity.id
_entity.type
_entity.pdbx_description
1 polymer ?
#
loop_
_entity_poly.entity_id
_entity_poly.type
_entity_poly.pdbx_seq_one_letter_code
_entity_poly.pdbx_strand_id
1 'polypeptide(L)'
;MRLLTHIVTPQEDGLPVKHLLQRHFALSSTLLKSVKWRESGITCNGHPVTVSARCRAGDRLTVDVSDPPCHNPNLHPVDFPLSILWEDEDLLILNKPAGITVHCAALTREPVTVAGAVAHYLHSDQYHGVNRLDRGTTGVMVVA
;
A
#
# COMPACT_ATOMS: atom_id res chain seq x y z
N MET A 1 8.28 3.82 8.28
CA MET A 1 9.23 3.17 7.34
C MET A 1 8.98 1.68 7.41
N ARG A 2 8.50 1.06 6.33
CA ARG A 2 8.16 -0.37 6.28
C ARG A 2 9.18 -1.09 5.40
N LEU A 3 10.07 -1.86 6.03
CA LEU A 3 11.13 -2.61 5.35
C LEU A 3 10.79 -4.10 5.33
N LEU A 4 10.89 -4.71 4.15
CA LEU A 4 10.88 -6.15 4.00
C LEU A 4 12.30 -6.63 3.74
N THR A 5 12.71 -7.72 4.41
CA THR A 5 14.09 -8.23 4.31
C THR A 5 14.09 -9.73 4.02
N HIS A 6 14.96 -10.15 3.12
CA HIS A 6 15.21 -11.56 2.78
C HIS A 6 16.70 -11.85 2.77
N ILE A 7 17.10 -12.98 3.35
CA ILE A 7 18.47 -13.50 3.24
C ILE A 7 18.49 -14.50 2.09
N VAL A 8 19.32 -14.20 1.10
CA VAL A 8 19.45 -15.03 -0.11
C VAL A 8 19.98 -16.42 0.24
N THR A 9 19.22 -17.44 -0.14
CA THR A 9 19.60 -18.84 0.12
C THR A 9 20.61 -19.37 -0.92
N PRO A 10 21.30 -20.50 -0.64
CA PRO A 10 22.20 -21.11 -1.63
C PRO A 10 21.50 -21.51 -2.95
N GLN A 11 20.21 -21.85 -2.91
CA GLN A 11 19.43 -22.20 -4.10
C GLN A 11 19.06 -20.97 -4.95
N GLU A 12 19.22 -19.78 -4.40
CA GLU A 12 18.93 -18.50 -5.04
C GLU A 12 20.17 -17.76 -5.50
N ASP A 13 21.33 -18.38 -5.34
CA ASP A 13 22.60 -17.79 -5.73
C ASP A 13 22.59 -17.35 -7.20
N GLY A 14 23.00 -16.10 -7.44
CA GLY A 14 23.02 -15.52 -8.78
C GLY A 14 21.66 -15.11 -9.36
N LEU A 15 20.56 -15.25 -8.62
CA LEU A 15 19.26 -14.79 -9.10
C LEU A 15 19.17 -13.25 -9.15
N PRO A 16 18.43 -12.69 -10.12
CA PRO A 16 18.18 -11.26 -10.19
C PRO A 16 17.33 -10.77 -9.00
N VAL A 17 17.64 -9.59 -8.47
CA VAL A 17 16.87 -8.93 -7.40
C VAL A 17 15.38 -8.90 -7.70
N LYS A 18 14.98 -8.55 -8.94
CA LYS A 18 13.57 -8.56 -9.36
C LYS A 18 12.88 -9.89 -9.06
N HIS A 19 13.55 -11.00 -9.36
CA HIS A 19 12.99 -12.34 -9.15
C HIS A 19 12.78 -12.65 -7.67
N LEU A 20 13.76 -12.30 -6.84
CA LEU A 20 13.69 -12.49 -5.39
C LEU A 20 12.56 -11.65 -4.78
N LEU A 21 12.45 -10.38 -5.17
CA LEU A 21 11.39 -9.48 -4.65
C LEU A 21 9.98 -9.96 -5.03
N GLN A 22 9.78 -10.46 -6.26
CA GLN A 22 8.50 -10.98 -6.68
C GLN A 22 8.16 -12.32 -6.00
N ARG A 23 9.16 -13.18 -5.81
CA ARG A 23 8.96 -14.50 -5.22
C ARG A 23 8.67 -14.46 -3.72
N HIS A 24 9.44 -13.67 -2.97
CA HIS A 24 9.36 -13.65 -1.49
C HIS A 24 8.38 -12.63 -0.93
N PHE A 25 8.21 -11.52 -1.60
CA PHE A 25 7.36 -10.43 -1.10
C PHE A 25 6.11 -10.20 -1.94
N ALA A 26 5.89 -11.01 -2.99
CA ALA A 26 4.75 -10.90 -3.90
C ALA A 26 4.53 -9.47 -4.43
N LEU A 27 5.61 -8.68 -4.57
CA LEU A 27 5.51 -7.28 -5.00
C LEU A 27 4.85 -7.18 -6.37
N SER A 28 3.80 -6.38 -6.46
CA SER A 28 3.18 -6.05 -7.74
C SER A 28 4.15 -5.32 -8.67
N SER A 29 3.94 -5.43 -9.98
CA SER A 29 4.77 -4.71 -10.96
C SER A 29 4.71 -3.19 -10.76
N THR A 30 3.60 -2.66 -10.27
CA THR A 30 3.42 -1.24 -9.97
C THR A 30 4.27 -0.83 -8.76
N LEU A 31 4.18 -1.56 -7.66
CA LEU A 31 4.98 -1.29 -6.47
C LEU A 31 6.48 -1.43 -6.75
N LEU A 32 6.88 -2.47 -7.50
CA LEU A 32 8.27 -2.65 -7.90
C LEU A 32 8.79 -1.48 -8.75
N LYS A 33 7.95 -0.93 -9.66
CA LYS A 33 8.29 0.28 -10.42
C LYS A 33 8.46 1.49 -9.51
N SER A 34 7.58 1.67 -8.53
CA SER A 34 7.69 2.77 -7.56
C SER A 34 8.97 2.68 -6.74
N VAL A 35 9.23 1.51 -6.15
CA VAL A 35 10.37 1.29 -5.24
C VAL A 35 11.72 1.45 -5.96
N LYS A 36 11.86 0.98 -7.21
CA LYS A 36 13.14 1.05 -7.94
C LYS A 36 13.64 2.47 -8.24
N TRP A 37 12.74 3.47 -8.19
CA TRP A 37 13.09 4.87 -8.44
C TRP A 37 13.37 5.66 -7.16
N ARG A 38 13.18 5.03 -5.99
CA ARG A 38 13.51 5.66 -4.70
C ARG A 38 15.00 5.53 -4.42
N GLU A 39 15.57 6.58 -3.86
CA GLU A 39 16.91 6.51 -3.30
C GLU A 39 16.91 5.44 -2.18
N SER A 40 17.78 4.45 -2.30
CA SER A 40 17.83 3.31 -1.36
C SER A 40 16.53 2.50 -1.22
N GLY A 41 15.60 2.58 -2.17
CA GLY A 41 14.36 1.79 -2.15
C GLY A 41 14.58 0.28 -2.21
N ILE A 42 15.70 -0.16 -2.79
CA ILE A 42 16.16 -1.55 -2.80
C ILE A 42 17.64 -1.56 -2.43
N THR A 43 18.01 -2.30 -1.40
CA THR A 43 19.40 -2.43 -0.97
C THR A 43 19.83 -3.88 -0.83
N CYS A 44 21.09 -4.15 -1.11
CA CYS A 44 21.76 -5.43 -0.85
C CYS A 44 22.92 -5.15 0.09
N ASN A 45 22.91 -5.78 1.27
CA ASN A 45 23.91 -5.53 2.33
C ASN A 45 24.04 -4.04 2.70
N GLY A 46 22.93 -3.30 2.65
CA GLY A 46 22.90 -1.86 2.94
C GLY A 46 23.29 -0.95 1.77
N HIS A 47 23.71 -1.48 0.63
CA HIS A 47 24.06 -0.71 -0.56
C HIS A 47 22.93 -0.71 -1.59
N PRO A 48 22.56 0.44 -2.17
CA PRO A 48 21.55 0.52 -3.22
C PRO A 48 21.89 -0.38 -4.42
N VAL A 49 20.90 -1.12 -4.89
CA VAL A 49 21.04 -2.02 -6.04
C VAL A 49 19.91 -1.86 -7.04
N THR A 50 20.19 -2.17 -8.30
CA THR A 50 19.17 -2.20 -9.35
C THR A 50 18.38 -3.52 -9.33
N VAL A 51 17.19 -3.53 -9.90
CA VAL A 51 16.36 -4.74 -10.01
C VAL A 51 16.98 -5.84 -10.89
N SER A 52 17.93 -5.48 -11.74
CA SER A 52 18.70 -6.42 -12.59
C SER A 52 19.98 -6.93 -11.93
N ALA A 53 20.40 -6.35 -10.81
CA ALA A 53 21.55 -6.84 -10.05
C ALA A 53 21.31 -8.28 -9.61
N ARG A 54 22.38 -9.03 -9.45
CA ARG A 54 22.37 -10.42 -8.99
C ARG A 54 22.86 -10.48 -7.55
N CYS A 55 22.13 -11.19 -6.70
CA CYS A 55 22.53 -11.44 -5.32
C CYS A 55 23.28 -12.76 -5.20
N ARG A 56 24.12 -12.88 -4.19
CA ARG A 56 24.83 -14.10 -3.81
C ARG A 56 24.18 -14.72 -2.57
N ALA A 57 24.39 -16.01 -2.39
CA ALA A 57 23.98 -16.69 -1.18
C ALA A 57 24.56 -16.00 0.06
N GLY A 58 23.74 -15.75 1.07
CA GLY A 58 24.07 -15.01 2.28
C GLY A 58 23.85 -13.50 2.22
N ASP A 59 23.61 -12.92 1.04
CA ASP A 59 23.30 -11.50 0.91
C ASP A 59 21.97 -11.16 1.60
N ARG A 60 21.94 -9.99 2.24
CA ARG A 60 20.73 -9.42 2.82
C ARG A 60 20.09 -8.45 1.84
N LEU A 61 19.00 -8.87 1.21
CA LEU A 61 18.19 -8.03 0.35
C LEU A 61 17.10 -7.34 1.17
N THR A 62 17.03 -6.01 1.09
CA THR A 62 16.01 -5.22 1.79
C THR A 62 15.30 -4.31 0.78
N VAL A 63 13.99 -4.18 0.94
CA VAL A 63 13.15 -3.30 0.12
C VAL A 63 12.28 -2.42 1.01
N ASP A 64 12.25 -1.13 0.73
CA ASP A 64 11.38 -0.16 1.39
C ASP A 64 10.03 -0.09 0.68
N VAL A 65 9.03 -0.71 1.29
CA VAL A 65 7.64 -0.72 0.81
C VAL A 65 6.77 0.33 1.48
N SER A 66 7.38 1.28 2.20
CA SER A 66 6.64 2.41 2.78
C SER A 66 5.91 3.18 1.70
N ASP A 67 4.74 3.68 2.02
CA ASP A 67 4.06 4.60 1.13
C ASP A 67 4.85 5.92 1.04
N PRO A 68 5.02 6.47 -0.16
CA PRO A 68 5.59 7.81 -0.29
C PRO A 68 4.65 8.81 0.37
N PRO A 69 5.15 9.89 0.98
CA PRO A 69 4.31 10.98 1.44
C PRO A 69 3.50 11.47 0.23
N CYS A 70 2.20 11.21 0.27
CA CYS A 70 1.27 11.54 -0.81
C CYS A 70 0.20 12.46 -0.24
N HIS A 71 0.22 13.71 -0.65
CA HIS A 71 -0.91 14.59 -0.40
C HIS A 71 -1.95 14.38 -1.51
N ASN A 72 -3.10 13.81 -1.17
CA ASN A 72 -4.22 13.69 -2.09
C ASN A 72 -5.13 14.92 -1.94
N PRO A 73 -5.07 15.91 -2.86
CA PRO A 73 -5.87 17.12 -2.74
C PRO A 73 -7.38 16.89 -2.81
N ASN A 74 -7.80 15.71 -3.25
CA ASN A 74 -9.22 15.32 -3.33
C ASN A 74 -9.67 14.49 -2.11
N LEU A 75 -8.78 14.21 -1.17
CA LEU A 75 -9.12 13.52 0.06
C LEU A 75 -9.41 14.55 1.14
N HIS A 76 -10.69 14.70 1.48
CA HIS A 76 -11.14 15.61 2.51
C HIS A 76 -11.57 14.80 3.73
N PRO A 77 -10.78 14.80 4.83
CA PRO A 77 -11.17 14.15 6.07
C PRO A 77 -12.51 14.71 6.56
N VAL A 78 -13.42 13.82 6.94
CA VAL A 78 -14.76 14.18 7.41
C VAL A 78 -15.16 13.29 8.57
N ASP A 79 -15.66 13.89 9.63
CA ASP A 79 -16.22 13.15 10.77
C ASP A 79 -17.55 12.51 10.34
N PHE A 80 -17.49 11.21 10.10
CA PHE A 80 -18.64 10.39 9.75
C PHE A 80 -18.51 9.02 10.42
N PRO A 81 -19.57 8.50 11.05
CA PRO A 81 -19.53 7.24 11.78
C PRO A 81 -19.24 6.06 10.85
N LEU A 82 -18.16 5.33 11.14
CA LEU A 82 -17.77 4.11 10.43
C LEU A 82 -18.33 2.88 11.16
N SER A 83 -18.95 1.97 10.43
CA SER A 83 -19.32 0.65 10.94
C SER A 83 -18.13 -0.29 10.74
N ILE A 84 -17.21 -0.29 11.72
CA ILE A 84 -15.99 -1.12 11.69
C ILE A 84 -16.37 -2.54 12.09
N LEU A 85 -16.00 -3.51 11.25
CA LEU A 85 -16.19 -4.93 11.48
C LEU A 85 -14.96 -5.59 12.07
N TRP A 86 -13.80 -5.10 11.69
CA TRP A 86 -12.52 -5.60 12.18
C TRP A 86 -11.38 -4.60 11.85
N GLU A 87 -10.35 -4.56 12.68
CA GLU A 87 -9.20 -3.69 12.53
C GLU A 87 -7.95 -4.30 13.14
N ASP A 88 -6.81 -4.15 12.48
CA ASP A 88 -5.47 -4.40 13.01
C ASP A 88 -4.47 -3.35 12.50
N GLU A 89 -3.17 -3.63 12.64
CA GLU A 89 -2.09 -2.71 12.23
C GLU A 89 -2.02 -2.47 10.72
N ASP A 90 -2.57 -3.38 9.91
CA ASP A 90 -2.44 -3.37 8.46
C ASP A 90 -3.77 -3.21 7.72
N LEU A 91 -4.90 -3.57 8.35
CA LEU A 91 -6.20 -3.64 7.68
C LEU A 91 -7.31 -3.04 8.53
N LEU A 92 -8.22 -2.33 7.86
CA LEU A 92 -9.49 -1.88 8.38
C LEU A 92 -10.62 -2.47 7.53
N ILE A 93 -11.48 -3.30 8.13
CA ILE A 93 -12.65 -3.88 7.47
C ILE A 93 -13.90 -3.16 7.98
N LEU A 94 -14.67 -2.60 7.07
CA LEU A 94 -15.86 -1.84 7.41
C LEU A 94 -17.08 -2.28 6.60
N ASN A 95 -18.28 -2.04 7.16
CA ASN A 95 -19.54 -2.21 6.46
C ASN A 95 -19.99 -0.86 5.93
N LYS A 96 -19.87 -0.68 4.61
CA LYS A 96 -20.27 0.57 3.95
C LYS A 96 -21.80 0.69 3.92
N PRO A 97 -22.39 1.78 4.38
CA PRO A 97 -23.82 2.04 4.17
C PRO A 97 -24.09 2.45 2.71
N ALA A 98 -25.36 2.32 2.30
CA ALA A 98 -25.83 2.94 1.07
C ALA A 98 -25.83 4.47 1.19
N GLY A 99 -25.78 5.16 0.05
CA GLY A 99 -25.93 6.62 -0.04
C GLY A 99 -24.63 7.41 -0.06
N ILE A 100 -23.50 6.83 0.36
CA ILE A 100 -22.18 7.47 0.30
C ILE A 100 -21.29 6.85 -0.77
N THR A 101 -20.46 7.69 -1.41
CA THR A 101 -19.46 7.24 -2.38
C THR A 101 -18.17 6.81 -1.66
N VAL A 102 -17.35 5.99 -2.33
CA VAL A 102 -16.05 5.60 -1.79
C VAL A 102 -15.05 6.74 -1.91
N HIS A 103 -14.96 7.36 -3.09
CA HIS A 103 -14.06 8.47 -3.38
C HIS A 103 -14.85 9.68 -3.87
N CYS A 104 -14.30 10.87 -3.61
CA CYS A 104 -14.79 12.08 -4.26
C CYS A 104 -14.45 12.01 -5.76
N ALA A 105 -15.44 12.18 -6.62
CA ALA A 105 -15.18 12.38 -8.03
C ALA A 105 -14.80 13.85 -8.27
N ALA A 106 -13.84 14.09 -9.17
CA ALA A 106 -13.32 15.44 -9.44
C ALA A 106 -14.41 16.47 -9.84
N LEU A 107 -15.54 15.99 -10.36
CA LEU A 107 -16.67 16.81 -10.79
C LEU A 107 -17.82 16.91 -9.77
N THR A 108 -17.87 16.05 -8.77
CA THR A 108 -18.90 16.04 -7.73
C THR A 108 -18.26 16.28 -6.39
N ARG A 109 -18.50 17.46 -5.82
CA ARG A 109 -18.07 17.77 -4.44
C ARG A 109 -19.01 17.05 -3.46
N GLU A 110 -18.86 15.75 -3.35
CA GLU A 110 -19.57 14.98 -2.32
C GLU A 110 -19.00 15.34 -0.95
N PRO A 111 -19.81 15.84 -0.02
CA PRO A 111 -19.30 16.29 1.29
C PRO A 111 -18.82 15.13 2.16
N VAL A 112 -19.35 13.92 1.94
CA VAL A 112 -19.01 12.72 2.71
C VAL A 112 -18.64 11.59 1.76
N THR A 113 -17.44 11.02 1.97
CA THR A 113 -16.97 9.82 1.28
C THR A 113 -16.42 8.82 2.29
N VAL A 114 -16.40 7.54 1.94
CA VAL A 114 -15.75 6.52 2.78
C VAL A 114 -14.27 6.85 2.97
N ALA A 115 -13.58 7.27 1.91
CA ALA A 115 -12.17 7.66 1.99
C ALA A 115 -11.95 8.83 2.95
N GLY A 116 -12.82 9.84 2.92
CA GLY A 116 -12.76 10.98 3.86
C GLY A 116 -13.03 10.58 5.31
N ALA A 117 -14.02 9.70 5.54
CA ALA A 117 -14.34 9.20 6.87
C ALA A 117 -13.19 8.34 7.44
N VAL A 118 -12.58 7.47 6.62
CA VAL A 118 -11.42 6.67 7.02
C VAL A 118 -10.20 7.57 7.29
N ALA A 119 -9.93 8.57 6.44
CA ALA A 119 -8.85 9.52 6.64
C ALA A 119 -8.98 10.29 7.97
N HIS A 120 -10.21 10.70 8.32
CA HIS A 120 -10.50 11.32 9.62
C HIS A 120 -10.27 10.35 10.78
N TYR A 121 -10.78 9.12 10.66
CA TYR A 121 -10.65 8.09 11.70
C TYR A 121 -9.19 7.70 11.97
N LEU A 122 -8.40 7.50 10.91
CA LEU A 122 -6.99 7.11 11.02
C LEU A 122 -6.03 8.29 11.22
N HIS A 123 -6.54 9.53 11.26
CA HIS A 123 -5.73 10.75 11.28
C HIS A 123 -4.65 10.76 10.20
N SER A 124 -4.99 10.31 9.00
CA SER A 124 -4.09 10.14 7.86
C SER A 124 -4.61 10.88 6.64
N ASP A 125 -3.71 11.38 5.81
CA ASP A 125 -4.02 11.93 4.48
C ASP A 125 -3.89 10.88 3.36
N GLN A 126 -3.72 9.61 3.74
CA GLN A 126 -3.62 8.46 2.83
C GLN A 126 -4.84 7.56 2.98
N TYR A 127 -5.26 6.97 1.86
CA TYR A 127 -6.34 6.01 1.79
C TYR A 127 -6.04 4.94 0.73
N HIS A 128 -6.01 3.68 1.15
CA HIS A 128 -5.72 2.54 0.29
C HIS A 128 -6.88 1.53 0.30
N GLY A 129 -7.94 1.84 -0.45
CA GLY A 129 -9.06 0.91 -0.62
C GLY A 129 -8.66 -0.29 -1.46
N VAL A 130 -8.82 -1.49 -0.91
CA VAL A 130 -8.55 -2.76 -1.60
C VAL A 130 -9.65 -3.09 -2.59
N ASN A 131 -10.91 -2.78 -2.24
CA ASN A 131 -12.07 -2.90 -3.10
C ASN A 131 -12.91 -1.62 -3.07
N ARG A 132 -13.90 -1.56 -3.92
CA ARG A 132 -14.87 -0.45 -3.96
C ARG A 132 -16.28 -0.98 -4.15
N LEU A 133 -17.24 -0.24 -3.62
CA LEU A 133 -18.68 -0.45 -3.82
C LEU A 133 -19.30 0.85 -4.37
N ASP A 134 -20.34 0.71 -5.15
CA ASP A 134 -21.06 1.86 -5.68
C ASP A 134 -21.81 2.60 -4.58
N ARG A 135 -22.23 3.85 -4.86
CA ARG A 135 -22.92 4.72 -3.90
C ARG A 135 -24.15 4.05 -3.25
N GLY A 136 -24.98 3.41 -4.07
CA GLY A 136 -26.22 2.74 -3.62
C GLY A 136 -26.00 1.35 -2.99
N THR A 137 -24.78 0.84 -3.02
CA THR A 137 -24.46 -0.51 -2.57
C THR A 137 -23.99 -0.49 -1.12
N THR A 138 -24.51 -1.42 -0.32
CA THR A 138 -24.02 -1.74 1.03
C THR A 138 -23.10 -2.94 0.99
N GLY A 139 -22.21 -3.08 1.97
CA GLY A 139 -21.41 -4.29 2.12
C GLY A 139 -20.02 -4.06 2.64
N VAL A 140 -19.25 -5.15 2.66
CA VAL A 140 -17.92 -5.18 3.23
C VAL A 140 -16.90 -4.48 2.32
N MET A 141 -16.15 -3.58 2.90
CA MET A 141 -14.99 -2.94 2.27
C MET A 141 -13.74 -3.17 3.11
N VAL A 142 -12.62 -3.30 2.42
CA VAL A 142 -11.30 -3.48 3.02
C VAL A 142 -10.44 -2.27 2.64
N VAL A 143 -9.80 -1.69 3.65
CA VAL A 143 -8.80 -0.64 3.52
C VAL A 143 -7.50 -1.17 4.13
N ALA A 144 -6.35 -0.91 3.48
CA ALA A 144 -5.02 -1.40 3.87
C ALA A 144 -4.06 -0.24 4.15
#